data_81760ce48a0f74c6893f7d02a0d4fc8c
#
_entry.id   81760ce48a0f74c6893f7d02a0d4fc8c
#
_cell.length_a   1.000
_cell.length_b   1.000
_cell.length_c   1.000
_cell.angle_alpha   90.00
_cell.angle_beta   90.00
_cell.angle_gamma   90.00
#
_symmetry.space_group_name_H-M   'P 1'
#
loop_
_entity.id
_entity.type
_entity.pdbx_description
1 polymer ?
#
loop_
_entity_poly.entity_id
_entity_poly.type
_entity_poly.pdbx_seq_one_letter_code
_entity_poly.pdbx_strand_id
1 'polypeptide(L)'
;MNKTILVTGSSRGIGKAIALYLAEQGFNLVIHCRSQRSHAEQAALEIEQLGQTARILQFDIADRAQCAAQINLDVETHGAYYGVVCNAGITADNVFPSLTGEEWDSVVHTNLDGFYNVLQPVVMPMVKRRKPGRIVTLSSVSGLMGNRGQVNYSAAKAGIIGATKALALELAKRDITVNCVAPGLIDTEMVSELPLDEIKKMIPARRAGSPKEVAAAVAFLMSEDAGYITRQVLSVNGGLC
;
A
#
# COMPACT_ATOMS: atom_id res chain seq x y z
N MET A 1 -17.11 -17.07 5.51
CA MET A 1 -17.35 -15.72 4.97
C MET A 1 -16.10 -15.32 4.20
N ASN A 2 -16.23 -14.98 2.93
CA ASN A 2 -15.10 -14.55 2.13
C ASN A 2 -14.59 -13.18 2.63
N LYS A 3 -13.31 -13.13 3.03
CA LYS A 3 -12.66 -11.89 3.49
C LYS A 3 -12.28 -11.07 2.28
N THR A 4 -12.73 -9.81 2.20
CA THR A 4 -12.42 -8.90 1.11
C THR A 4 -11.37 -7.88 1.53
N ILE A 5 -10.36 -7.65 0.69
CA ILE A 5 -9.28 -6.70 0.92
C ILE A 5 -9.25 -5.66 -0.21
N LEU A 6 -9.24 -4.37 0.17
CA LEU A 6 -8.97 -3.27 -0.75
C LEU A 6 -7.44 -3.08 -0.87
N VAL A 7 -6.92 -3.07 -2.10
CA VAL A 7 -5.51 -2.77 -2.38
C VAL A 7 -5.43 -1.54 -3.28
N THR A 8 -4.93 -0.42 -2.77
CA THR A 8 -4.78 0.79 -3.58
C THR A 8 -3.58 0.70 -4.52
N GLY A 9 -3.72 1.20 -5.77
CA GLY A 9 -2.67 1.12 -6.79
C GLY A 9 -2.34 -0.30 -7.22
N SER A 10 -3.34 -1.17 -7.29
CA SER A 10 -3.17 -2.61 -7.56
C SER A 10 -3.31 -3.01 -9.03
N SER A 11 -3.32 -2.05 -9.94
CA SER A 11 -3.37 -2.33 -11.38
C SER A 11 -2.01 -2.78 -11.95
N ARG A 12 -0.89 -2.50 -11.29
CA ARG A 12 0.48 -2.85 -11.72
C ARG A 12 1.47 -2.94 -10.55
N GLY A 13 2.70 -3.35 -10.85
CA GLY A 13 3.84 -3.32 -9.93
C GLY A 13 3.60 -4.07 -8.62
N ILE A 14 4.08 -3.51 -7.51
CA ILE A 14 3.97 -4.09 -6.17
C ILE A 14 2.49 -4.31 -5.79
N GLY A 15 1.63 -3.34 -6.07
CA GLY A 15 0.20 -3.45 -5.72
C GLY A 15 -0.50 -4.60 -6.43
N LYS A 16 -0.22 -4.84 -7.72
CA LYS A 16 -0.73 -6.00 -8.46
C LYS A 16 -0.20 -7.31 -7.89
N ALA A 17 1.10 -7.38 -7.59
CA ALA A 17 1.69 -8.57 -6.98
C ALA A 17 1.07 -8.89 -5.61
N ILE A 18 0.79 -7.86 -4.78
CA ILE A 18 0.10 -8.01 -3.50
C ILE A 18 -1.32 -8.56 -3.74
N ALA A 19 -2.07 -7.99 -4.68
CA ALA A 19 -3.44 -8.41 -4.95
C ALA A 19 -3.51 -9.87 -5.41
N LEU A 20 -2.65 -10.28 -6.33
CA LEU A 20 -2.58 -11.66 -6.82
C LEU A 20 -2.16 -12.64 -5.70
N TYR A 21 -1.14 -12.28 -4.92
CA TYR A 21 -0.68 -13.12 -3.82
C TYR A 21 -1.77 -13.31 -2.74
N LEU A 22 -2.52 -12.25 -2.42
CA LEU A 22 -3.66 -12.34 -1.50
C LEU A 22 -4.79 -13.19 -2.07
N ALA A 23 -5.03 -13.15 -3.38
CA ALA A 23 -5.99 -14.03 -4.04
C ALA A 23 -5.56 -15.51 -3.95
N GLU A 24 -4.28 -15.83 -4.13
CA GLU A 24 -3.72 -17.17 -3.90
C GLU A 24 -3.94 -17.66 -2.46
N GLN A 25 -4.02 -16.73 -1.48
CA GLN A 25 -4.32 -17.03 -0.08
C GLN A 25 -5.83 -17.10 0.23
N GLY A 26 -6.70 -17.01 -0.79
CA GLY A 26 -8.15 -17.17 -0.63
C GLY A 26 -8.92 -15.88 -0.28
N PHE A 27 -8.31 -14.69 -0.43
CA PHE A 27 -9.00 -13.42 -0.23
C PHE A 27 -9.69 -12.94 -1.51
N ASN A 28 -10.88 -12.36 -1.37
CA ASN A 28 -11.48 -11.56 -2.42
C ASN A 28 -10.84 -10.15 -2.45
N LEU A 29 -10.77 -9.55 -3.63
CA LEU A 29 -10.04 -8.30 -3.83
C LEU A 29 -10.93 -7.16 -4.33
N VAL A 30 -10.58 -5.97 -3.87
CA VAL A 30 -10.99 -4.72 -4.50
C VAL A 30 -9.74 -4.09 -5.10
N ILE A 31 -9.69 -4.09 -6.43
CA ILE A 31 -8.60 -3.53 -7.21
C ILE A 31 -8.85 -2.03 -7.38
N HIS A 32 -7.81 -1.24 -7.20
CA HIS A 32 -7.90 0.20 -7.38
C HIS A 32 -6.91 0.71 -8.42
N CYS A 33 -7.37 1.61 -9.28
CA CYS A 33 -6.54 2.40 -10.19
C CYS A 33 -6.99 3.86 -10.21
N ARG A 34 -6.07 4.77 -10.57
CA ARG A 34 -6.41 6.17 -10.82
C ARG A 34 -6.97 6.37 -12.25
N SER A 35 -6.25 5.92 -13.27
CA SER A 35 -6.57 6.20 -14.67
C SER A 35 -6.53 4.98 -15.59
N GLN A 36 -5.64 4.03 -15.36
CA GLN A 36 -5.43 2.89 -16.25
C GLN A 36 -6.38 1.73 -15.90
N ARG A 37 -7.64 1.87 -16.27
CA ARG A 37 -8.69 0.89 -15.95
C ARG A 37 -8.43 -0.48 -16.61
N SER A 38 -7.90 -0.51 -17.83
CA SER A 38 -7.60 -1.76 -18.54
C SER A 38 -6.59 -2.64 -17.79
N HIS A 39 -5.58 -2.04 -17.15
CA HIS A 39 -4.63 -2.79 -16.31
C HIS A 39 -5.31 -3.34 -15.04
N ALA A 40 -6.26 -2.62 -14.48
CA ALA A 40 -7.03 -3.10 -13.34
C ALA A 40 -7.98 -4.25 -13.74
N GLU A 41 -8.58 -4.18 -14.92
CA GLU A 41 -9.41 -5.24 -15.49
C GLU A 41 -8.60 -6.52 -15.75
N GLN A 42 -7.39 -6.38 -16.29
CA GLN A 42 -6.48 -7.50 -16.45
C GLN A 42 -6.11 -8.15 -15.10
N ALA A 43 -5.79 -7.35 -14.10
CA ALA A 43 -5.50 -7.85 -12.74
C ALA A 43 -6.73 -8.55 -12.11
N ALA A 44 -7.93 -8.01 -12.33
CA ALA A 44 -9.17 -8.64 -11.85
C ALA A 44 -9.41 -10.00 -12.51
N LEU A 45 -9.23 -10.12 -13.82
CA LEU A 45 -9.34 -11.40 -14.54
C LEU A 45 -8.34 -12.45 -14.02
N GLU A 46 -7.11 -12.06 -13.74
CA GLU A 46 -6.11 -12.95 -13.15
C GLU A 46 -6.51 -13.45 -11.76
N ILE A 47 -7.14 -12.59 -10.94
CA ILE A 47 -7.68 -12.95 -9.62
C ILE A 47 -8.86 -13.92 -9.76
N GLU A 48 -9.74 -13.71 -10.74
CA GLU A 48 -10.88 -14.61 -11.01
C GLU A 48 -10.40 -15.99 -11.47
N GLN A 49 -9.30 -16.07 -12.24
CA GLN A 49 -8.67 -17.33 -12.62
C GLN A 49 -8.10 -18.11 -11.41
N LEU A 50 -7.77 -17.41 -10.33
CA LEU A 50 -7.37 -18.01 -9.04
C LEU A 50 -8.58 -18.46 -8.19
N GLY A 51 -9.82 -18.30 -8.69
CA GLY A 51 -11.04 -18.72 -8.01
C GLY A 51 -11.57 -17.71 -6.98
N GLN A 52 -11.04 -16.49 -6.95
CA GLN A 52 -11.52 -15.43 -6.06
C GLN A 52 -12.33 -14.39 -6.84
N THR A 53 -13.11 -13.57 -6.12
CA THR A 53 -13.82 -12.45 -6.75
C THR A 53 -12.98 -11.19 -6.74
N ALA A 54 -13.05 -10.42 -7.82
CA ALA A 54 -12.42 -9.11 -7.91
C ALA A 54 -13.44 -8.07 -8.37
N ARG A 55 -13.37 -6.86 -7.79
CA ARG A 55 -14.09 -5.69 -8.29
C ARG A 55 -13.15 -4.49 -8.34
N ILE A 56 -13.49 -3.50 -9.15
CA ILE A 56 -12.59 -2.39 -9.47
C ILE A 56 -13.20 -1.08 -8.98
N LEU A 57 -12.42 -0.34 -8.21
CA LEU A 57 -12.69 1.06 -7.89
C LEU A 57 -11.72 1.95 -8.64
N GLN A 58 -12.23 3.04 -9.23
CA GLN A 58 -11.42 4.00 -9.95
C GLN A 58 -11.61 5.40 -9.37
N PHE A 59 -10.56 5.92 -8.74
CA PHE A 59 -10.52 7.29 -8.19
C PHE A 59 -9.08 7.76 -7.99
N ASP A 60 -8.89 9.07 -7.77
CA ASP A 60 -7.60 9.60 -7.34
C ASP A 60 -7.52 9.62 -5.82
N ILE A 61 -6.52 8.97 -5.22
CA ILE A 61 -6.35 8.96 -3.77
C ILE A 61 -5.99 10.33 -3.18
N ALA A 62 -5.50 11.26 -4.00
CA ALA A 62 -5.29 12.65 -3.60
C ALA A 62 -6.62 13.43 -3.48
N ASP A 63 -7.68 12.99 -4.17
CA ASP A 63 -9.00 13.61 -4.12
C ASP A 63 -9.84 12.99 -2.99
N ARG A 64 -9.96 13.72 -1.89
CA ARG A 64 -10.71 13.28 -0.70
C ARG A 64 -12.19 13.00 -0.97
N ALA A 65 -12.82 13.80 -1.81
CA ALA A 65 -14.23 13.65 -2.12
C ALA A 65 -14.48 12.38 -2.96
N GLN A 66 -13.65 12.13 -3.97
CA GLN A 66 -13.71 10.91 -4.77
C GLN A 66 -13.47 9.67 -3.90
N CYS A 67 -12.44 9.68 -3.04
CA CYS A 67 -12.16 8.58 -2.11
C CYS A 67 -13.39 8.26 -1.27
N ALA A 68 -13.95 9.26 -0.60
CA ALA A 68 -15.10 9.08 0.27
C ALA A 68 -16.31 8.56 -0.52
N ALA A 69 -16.62 9.13 -1.68
CA ALA A 69 -17.77 8.73 -2.49
C ALA A 69 -17.67 7.27 -2.97
N GLN A 70 -16.53 6.88 -3.56
CA GLN A 70 -16.35 5.56 -4.13
C GLN A 70 -16.26 4.46 -3.06
N ILE A 71 -15.53 4.73 -1.97
CA ILE A 71 -15.37 3.75 -0.89
C ILE A 71 -16.67 3.58 -0.11
N ASN A 72 -17.40 4.67 0.21
CA ASN A 72 -18.68 4.56 0.90
C ASN A 72 -19.71 3.79 0.07
N LEU A 73 -19.80 4.07 -1.23
CA LEU A 73 -20.71 3.34 -2.13
C LEU A 73 -20.37 1.84 -2.17
N ASP A 74 -19.09 1.48 -2.24
CA ASP A 74 -18.67 0.08 -2.26
C ASP A 74 -18.95 -0.61 -0.91
N VAL A 75 -18.71 0.07 0.21
CA VAL A 75 -19.00 -0.44 1.55
C VAL A 75 -20.51 -0.58 1.80
N GLU A 76 -21.31 0.36 1.34
CA GLU A 76 -22.78 0.29 1.43
C GLU A 76 -23.35 -0.88 0.63
N THR A 77 -22.78 -1.14 -0.55
CA THR A 77 -23.23 -2.19 -1.45
C THR A 77 -22.75 -3.59 -1.04
N HIS A 78 -21.52 -3.72 -0.59
CA HIS A 78 -20.86 -5.00 -0.41
C HIS A 78 -20.44 -5.31 1.05
N GLY A 79 -20.61 -4.33 1.94
CA GLY A 79 -20.22 -4.44 3.34
C GLY A 79 -18.75 -4.04 3.59
N ALA A 80 -18.40 -3.93 4.87
CA ALA A 80 -17.09 -3.49 5.31
C ALA A 80 -15.97 -4.48 4.94
N TYR A 81 -14.84 -3.95 4.51
CA TYR A 81 -13.64 -4.75 4.20
C TYR A 81 -13.12 -5.51 5.43
N TYR A 82 -12.53 -6.66 5.18
CA TYR A 82 -11.68 -7.34 6.16
C TYR A 82 -10.37 -6.60 6.36
N GLY A 83 -9.78 -6.12 5.26
CA GLY A 83 -8.51 -5.42 5.31
C GLY A 83 -8.33 -4.39 4.21
N VAL A 84 -7.33 -3.53 4.42
CA VAL A 84 -6.90 -2.50 3.47
C VAL A 84 -5.39 -2.50 3.34
N VAL A 85 -4.90 -2.44 2.11
CA VAL A 85 -3.49 -2.18 1.78
C VAL A 85 -3.37 -0.82 1.11
N CYS A 86 -2.79 0.15 1.83
CA CYS A 86 -2.47 1.47 1.29
C CYS A 86 -1.12 1.39 0.56
N ASN A 87 -1.15 1.01 -0.73
CA ASN A 87 0.05 0.85 -1.55
C ASN A 87 0.25 1.99 -2.56
N ALA A 88 -0.82 2.60 -3.08
CA ALA A 88 -0.72 3.65 -4.10
C ALA A 88 0.21 4.79 -3.64
N GLY A 89 1.05 5.27 -4.57
CA GLY A 89 1.96 6.37 -4.34
C GLY A 89 2.71 6.74 -5.61
N ILE A 90 3.33 7.92 -5.58
CA ILE A 90 4.14 8.47 -6.68
C ILE A 90 5.48 8.98 -6.14
N THR A 91 6.45 9.17 -7.03
CA THR A 91 7.68 9.92 -6.80
C THR A 91 7.72 11.13 -7.74
N ALA A 92 8.40 12.19 -7.32
CA ALA A 92 8.82 13.31 -8.14
C ALA A 92 10.19 13.73 -7.59
N ASP A 93 11.22 13.06 -8.11
CA ASP A 93 12.57 13.12 -7.57
C ASP A 93 13.31 14.34 -8.12
N ASN A 94 13.83 15.18 -7.21
CA ASN A 94 14.66 16.33 -7.56
C ASN A 94 15.54 16.73 -6.38
N VAL A 95 16.71 17.33 -6.64
CA VAL A 95 17.53 17.89 -5.58
C VAL A 95 16.82 19.08 -4.93
N PHE A 96 16.92 19.23 -3.61
CA PHE A 96 16.11 20.18 -2.86
C PHE A 96 16.12 21.63 -3.39
N PRO A 97 17.26 22.22 -3.83
CA PRO A 97 17.26 23.57 -4.38
C PRO A 97 16.46 23.73 -5.68
N SER A 98 16.22 22.63 -6.40
CA SER A 98 15.47 22.59 -7.67
C SER A 98 14.08 21.98 -7.54
N LEU A 99 13.75 21.45 -6.36
CA LEU A 99 12.44 20.84 -6.09
C LEU A 99 11.37 21.94 -6.09
N THR A 100 10.42 21.82 -7.00
CA THR A 100 9.32 22.78 -7.11
C THR A 100 8.24 22.53 -6.04
N GLY A 101 7.44 23.57 -5.74
CA GLY A 101 6.27 23.40 -4.87
C GLY A 101 5.27 22.39 -5.43
N GLU A 102 5.10 22.34 -6.75
CA GLU A 102 4.20 21.40 -7.42
C GLU A 102 4.66 19.94 -7.27
N GLU A 103 5.96 19.66 -7.41
CA GLU A 103 6.57 18.36 -7.15
C GLU A 103 6.43 17.96 -5.68
N TRP A 104 6.62 18.90 -4.76
CA TRP A 104 6.40 18.68 -3.34
C TRP A 104 4.95 18.33 -3.03
N ASP A 105 4.02 19.20 -3.44
CA ASP A 105 2.60 19.06 -3.16
C ASP A 105 2.01 17.77 -3.76
N SER A 106 2.34 17.45 -5.01
CA SER A 106 1.85 16.25 -5.67
C SER A 106 2.25 14.97 -4.94
N VAL A 107 3.49 14.90 -4.44
CA VAL A 107 3.98 13.73 -3.69
C VAL A 107 3.34 13.65 -2.30
N VAL A 108 3.25 14.77 -1.58
CA VAL A 108 2.66 14.81 -0.24
C VAL A 108 1.16 14.49 -0.31
N HIS A 109 0.42 15.13 -1.21
CA HIS A 109 -1.02 14.91 -1.35
C HIS A 109 -1.35 13.48 -1.79
N THR A 110 -0.57 12.91 -2.71
CA THR A 110 -0.81 11.54 -3.13
C THR A 110 -0.41 10.54 -2.05
N ASN A 111 0.81 10.64 -1.50
CA ASN A 111 1.32 9.60 -0.62
C ASN A 111 0.82 9.74 0.81
N LEU A 112 0.82 10.94 1.39
CA LEU A 112 0.48 11.16 2.80
C LEU A 112 -1.00 11.46 3.00
N ASP A 113 -1.57 12.43 2.27
CA ASP A 113 -3.01 12.69 2.38
C ASP A 113 -3.82 11.50 1.87
N GLY A 114 -3.32 10.78 0.85
CA GLY A 114 -3.92 9.54 0.37
C GLY A 114 -4.11 8.46 1.44
N PHE A 115 -3.20 8.37 2.43
CA PHE A 115 -3.39 7.52 3.61
C PHE A 115 -4.68 7.89 4.35
N TYR A 116 -4.86 9.18 4.67
CA TYR A 116 -6.05 9.66 5.35
C TYR A 116 -7.31 9.49 4.49
N ASN A 117 -7.25 9.91 3.23
CA ASN A 117 -8.38 9.91 2.31
C ASN A 117 -8.96 8.49 2.10
N VAL A 118 -8.10 7.48 2.05
CA VAL A 118 -8.51 6.06 1.89
C VAL A 118 -8.99 5.46 3.20
N LEU A 119 -8.29 5.69 4.32
CA LEU A 119 -8.61 5.00 5.58
C LEU A 119 -9.78 5.63 6.33
N GLN A 120 -9.98 6.95 6.21
CA GLN A 120 -11.05 7.64 6.93
C GLN A 120 -12.44 7.05 6.64
N PRO A 121 -12.89 6.81 5.39
CA PRO A 121 -14.18 6.19 5.13
C PRO A 121 -14.24 4.69 5.47
N VAL A 122 -13.09 4.01 5.59
CA VAL A 122 -13.01 2.56 5.82
C VAL A 122 -13.04 2.19 7.30
N VAL A 123 -12.38 2.97 8.16
CA VAL A 123 -12.12 2.59 9.56
C VAL A 123 -13.41 2.38 10.36
N MET A 124 -14.38 3.29 10.28
CA MET A 124 -15.62 3.14 11.05
C MET A 124 -16.48 1.94 10.62
N PRO A 125 -16.68 1.63 9.32
CA PRO A 125 -17.27 0.38 8.89
C PRO A 125 -16.56 -0.87 9.43
N MET A 126 -15.22 -0.90 9.40
CA MET A 126 -14.45 -2.00 9.97
C MET A 126 -14.68 -2.16 11.48
N VAL A 127 -14.69 -1.07 12.24
CA VAL A 127 -14.97 -1.07 13.68
C VAL A 127 -16.41 -1.57 13.97
N LYS A 128 -17.40 -1.08 13.22
CA LYS A 128 -18.82 -1.46 13.38
C LYS A 128 -19.06 -2.94 13.07
N ARG A 129 -18.26 -3.54 12.21
CA ARG A 129 -18.33 -4.97 11.90
C ARG A 129 -18.08 -5.88 13.12
N ARG A 130 -17.36 -5.38 14.15
CA ARG A 130 -17.01 -6.12 15.39
C ARG A 130 -16.33 -7.47 15.13
N LYS A 131 -15.47 -7.53 14.14
CA LYS A 131 -14.67 -8.71 13.75
C LYS A 131 -13.24 -8.28 13.50
N PRO A 132 -12.26 -9.18 13.65
CA PRO A 132 -10.85 -8.87 13.37
C PRO A 132 -10.65 -8.25 11.99
N GLY A 133 -9.76 -7.26 11.90
CA GLY A 133 -9.41 -6.57 10.68
C GLY A 133 -7.91 -6.36 10.55
N ARG A 134 -7.47 -5.99 9.35
CA ARG A 134 -6.05 -5.76 9.02
C ARG A 134 -5.88 -4.51 8.17
N ILE A 135 -4.95 -3.67 8.55
CA ILE A 135 -4.50 -2.52 7.74
C ILE A 135 -2.99 -2.62 7.56
N VAL A 136 -2.55 -2.59 6.31
CA VAL A 136 -1.12 -2.55 5.97
C VAL A 136 -0.86 -1.34 5.08
N THR A 137 0.10 -0.53 5.46
CA THR A 137 0.55 0.64 4.69
C THR A 137 1.91 0.36 4.06
N LEU A 138 2.15 0.91 2.88
CA LEU A 138 3.44 0.84 2.22
C LEU A 138 4.22 2.14 2.42
N SER A 139 5.29 2.07 3.23
CA SER A 139 6.31 3.10 3.30
C SER A 139 7.42 2.81 2.26
N SER A 140 8.65 3.07 2.58
CA SER A 140 9.85 2.81 1.78
C SER A 140 11.08 2.87 2.68
N VAL A 141 12.18 2.28 2.22
CA VAL A 141 13.49 2.55 2.80
C VAL A 141 13.80 4.05 2.84
N SER A 142 13.34 4.82 1.85
CA SER A 142 13.47 6.29 1.85
C SER A 142 12.72 6.96 3.02
N GLY A 143 11.66 6.36 3.53
CA GLY A 143 10.96 6.85 4.74
C GLY A 143 11.66 6.45 6.05
N LEU A 144 12.56 5.48 6.02
CA LEU A 144 13.34 5.04 7.18
C LEU A 144 14.63 5.86 7.35
N MET A 145 15.42 6.00 6.27
CA MET A 145 16.75 6.58 6.33
C MET A 145 16.92 7.87 5.50
N GLY A 146 15.91 8.29 4.76
CA GLY A 146 16.03 9.34 3.78
C GLY A 146 16.71 8.88 2.49
N ASN A 147 16.54 9.63 1.41
CA ASN A 147 17.26 9.40 0.17
C ASN A 147 17.52 10.72 -0.55
N ARG A 148 18.73 10.89 -1.09
CA ARG A 148 19.10 12.08 -1.85
C ARG A 148 18.17 12.26 -3.06
N GLY A 149 17.68 13.48 -3.26
CA GLY A 149 16.74 13.81 -4.34
C GLY A 149 15.28 13.44 -4.03
N GLN A 150 14.97 12.90 -2.85
CA GLN A 150 13.64 12.45 -2.46
C GLN A 150 13.16 13.08 -1.15
N VAL A 151 13.41 14.36 -0.93
CA VAL A 151 13.02 15.02 0.34
C VAL A 151 11.49 14.97 0.54
N ASN A 152 10.71 15.26 -0.50
CA ASN A 152 9.25 15.14 -0.52
C ASN A 152 8.76 13.71 -0.26
N TYR A 153 9.31 12.75 -1.00
CA TYR A 153 8.94 11.34 -0.89
C TYR A 153 9.33 10.74 0.47
N SER A 154 10.56 11.04 0.93
CA SER A 154 11.03 10.60 2.25
C SER A 154 10.17 11.16 3.37
N ALA A 155 9.82 12.46 3.31
CA ALA A 155 8.93 13.09 4.28
C ALA A 155 7.55 12.41 4.31
N ALA A 156 6.93 12.20 3.14
CA ALA A 156 5.63 11.54 3.04
C ALA A 156 5.68 10.10 3.57
N LYS A 157 6.69 9.32 3.19
CA LYS A 157 6.84 7.92 3.60
C LYS A 157 7.20 7.76 5.08
N ALA A 158 7.96 8.71 5.66
CA ALA A 158 8.18 8.79 7.10
C ALA A 158 6.88 9.17 7.84
N GLY A 159 6.11 10.11 7.30
CA GLY A 159 4.79 10.46 7.82
C GLY A 159 3.82 9.28 7.90
N ILE A 160 3.79 8.41 6.87
CA ILE A 160 3.01 7.17 6.88
C ILE A 160 3.40 6.27 8.05
N ILE A 161 4.68 6.14 8.38
CA ILE A 161 5.15 5.33 9.51
C ILE A 161 4.59 5.88 10.82
N GLY A 162 4.65 7.20 11.02
CA GLY A 162 4.09 7.87 12.20
C GLY A 162 2.58 7.67 12.30
N ALA A 163 1.86 7.93 11.20
CA ALA A 163 0.41 7.78 11.12
C ALA A 163 -0.04 6.32 11.37
N THR A 164 0.66 5.35 10.80
CA THR A 164 0.43 3.91 11.04
C THR A 164 0.55 3.55 12.51
N LYS A 165 1.61 4.03 13.17
CA LYS A 165 1.86 3.75 14.60
C LYS A 165 0.81 4.38 15.51
N ALA A 166 0.32 5.57 15.17
CA ALA A 166 -0.74 6.24 15.92
C ALA A 166 -2.09 5.51 15.75
N LEU A 167 -2.49 5.23 14.50
CA LEU A 167 -3.74 4.54 14.20
C LEU A 167 -3.80 3.13 14.82
N ALA A 168 -2.66 2.45 14.91
CA ALA A 168 -2.56 1.14 15.56
C ALA A 168 -3.00 1.19 17.04
N LEU A 169 -2.66 2.24 17.77
CA LEU A 169 -3.06 2.42 19.17
C LEU A 169 -4.58 2.61 19.32
N GLU A 170 -5.20 3.29 18.37
CA GLU A 170 -6.64 3.57 18.40
C GLU A 170 -7.46 2.31 18.09
N LEU A 171 -6.96 1.45 17.21
CA LEU A 171 -7.72 0.30 16.67
C LEU A 171 -7.42 -1.03 17.37
N ALA A 172 -6.36 -1.14 18.15
CA ALA A 172 -5.95 -2.40 18.80
C ALA A 172 -7.08 -3.04 19.64
N LYS A 173 -7.84 -2.23 20.40
CA LYS A 173 -8.99 -2.71 21.20
C LYS A 173 -10.17 -3.25 20.35
N ARG A 174 -10.10 -3.10 19.03
CA ARG A 174 -11.11 -3.55 18.08
C ARG A 174 -10.67 -4.78 17.29
N ASP A 175 -9.56 -5.41 17.68
CA ASP A 175 -8.92 -6.52 16.97
C ASP A 175 -8.54 -6.15 15.52
N ILE A 176 -8.29 -4.87 15.27
CA ILE A 176 -7.81 -4.36 13.99
C ILE A 176 -6.33 -4.03 14.15
N THR A 177 -5.47 -4.81 13.49
CA THR A 177 -4.03 -4.52 13.48
C THR A 177 -3.69 -3.52 12.38
N VAL A 178 -2.73 -2.64 12.67
CA VAL A 178 -2.22 -1.65 11.70
C VAL A 178 -0.70 -1.73 11.67
N ASN A 179 -0.15 -2.13 10.52
CA ASN A 179 1.28 -2.30 10.33
C ASN A 179 1.75 -1.61 9.05
N CYS A 180 3.05 -1.38 8.96
CA CYS A 180 3.70 -0.80 7.81
C CYS A 180 4.70 -1.80 7.21
N VAL A 181 4.75 -1.91 5.89
CA VAL A 181 5.86 -2.56 5.17
C VAL A 181 6.70 -1.47 4.53
N ALA A 182 8.03 -1.57 4.66
CA ALA A 182 8.99 -0.63 4.10
C ALA A 182 9.91 -1.36 3.09
N PRO A 183 9.51 -1.39 1.78
CA PRO A 183 10.33 -1.97 0.74
C PRO A 183 11.61 -1.17 0.50
N GLY A 184 12.69 -1.87 0.09
CA GLY A 184 13.89 -1.29 -0.49
C GLY A 184 13.78 -1.16 -2.00
N LEU A 185 14.90 -1.44 -2.70
CA LEU A 185 14.91 -1.52 -4.16
C LEU A 185 14.17 -2.79 -4.60
N ILE A 186 13.04 -2.61 -5.28
CA ILE A 186 12.20 -3.70 -5.79
C ILE A 186 12.19 -3.63 -7.33
N ASP A 187 12.41 -4.76 -7.97
CA ASP A 187 12.43 -4.91 -9.43
C ASP A 187 11.02 -4.71 -10.01
N THR A 188 10.79 -3.50 -10.49
CA THR A 188 9.53 -3.05 -11.10
C THR A 188 9.84 -2.13 -12.28
N GLU A 189 8.86 -1.86 -13.12
CA GLU A 189 8.99 -0.89 -14.22
C GLU A 189 9.51 0.50 -13.76
N MET A 190 9.23 0.86 -12.50
CA MET A 190 9.59 2.17 -11.93
C MET A 190 11.10 2.34 -11.73
N VAL A 191 11.88 1.25 -11.65
CA VAL A 191 13.33 1.29 -11.36
C VAL A 191 14.19 0.88 -12.56
N SER A 192 13.60 0.61 -13.73
CA SER A 192 14.29 0.11 -14.92
C SER A 192 15.38 1.06 -15.46
N GLU A 193 15.26 2.37 -15.18
CA GLU A 193 16.20 3.41 -15.66
C GLU A 193 17.33 3.75 -14.65
N LEU A 194 17.33 3.11 -13.48
CA LEU A 194 18.33 3.40 -12.44
C LEU A 194 19.64 2.62 -12.69
N PRO A 195 20.79 3.12 -12.21
CA PRO A 195 22.07 2.42 -12.27
C PRO A 195 22.08 1.24 -11.27
N LEU A 196 21.31 0.20 -11.60
CA LEU A 196 20.99 -0.91 -10.70
C LEU A 196 22.24 -1.62 -10.15
N ASP A 197 23.30 -1.75 -10.92
CA ASP A 197 24.51 -2.47 -10.51
C ASP A 197 25.27 -1.77 -9.38
N GLU A 198 25.25 -0.45 -9.34
CA GLU A 198 25.85 0.33 -8.25
C GLU A 198 24.98 0.27 -6.99
N ILE A 199 23.67 0.40 -7.15
CA ILE A 199 22.74 0.36 -6.02
C ILE A 199 22.74 -1.03 -5.38
N LYS A 200 22.77 -2.11 -6.17
CA LYS A 200 22.85 -3.49 -5.67
C LYS A 200 24.10 -3.72 -4.80
N LYS A 201 25.21 -3.03 -5.08
CA LYS A 201 26.44 -3.13 -4.26
C LYS A 201 26.26 -2.59 -2.84
N MET A 202 25.33 -1.67 -2.64
CA MET A 202 25.01 -1.13 -1.31
C MET A 202 24.06 -2.03 -0.51
N ILE A 203 23.31 -2.90 -1.19
CA ILE A 203 22.38 -3.83 -0.53
C ILE A 203 23.16 -5.05 -0.04
N PRO A 204 23.11 -5.41 1.25
CA PRO A 204 23.79 -6.62 1.77
C PRO A 204 23.43 -7.91 1.00
N ALA A 205 22.15 -8.08 0.63
CA ALA A 205 21.70 -9.22 -0.18
C ALA A 205 22.18 -9.19 -1.66
N ARG A 206 22.86 -8.11 -2.11
CA ARG A 206 23.45 -7.93 -3.44
C ARG A 206 22.47 -8.06 -4.61
N ARG A 207 21.20 -7.87 -4.39
CA ARG A 207 20.16 -7.90 -5.43
C ARG A 207 19.00 -6.96 -5.10
N ALA A 208 18.21 -6.63 -6.11
CA ALA A 208 16.87 -6.09 -5.88
C ALA A 208 15.93 -7.18 -5.33
N GLY A 209 14.96 -6.77 -4.53
CA GLY A 209 13.84 -7.63 -4.17
C GLY A 209 12.85 -7.76 -5.31
N SER A 210 12.04 -8.80 -5.29
CA SER A 210 10.92 -8.97 -6.23
C SER A 210 9.62 -8.41 -5.63
N PRO A 211 8.65 -7.98 -6.46
CA PRO A 211 7.30 -7.63 -5.99
C PRO A 211 6.65 -8.74 -5.17
N LYS A 212 6.93 -10.01 -5.48
CA LYS A 212 6.41 -11.17 -4.74
C LYS A 212 6.95 -11.23 -3.30
N GLU A 213 8.19 -10.84 -3.05
CA GLU A 213 8.76 -10.82 -1.68
C GLU A 213 8.08 -9.77 -0.81
N VAL A 214 7.71 -8.61 -1.37
CA VAL A 214 6.90 -7.60 -0.68
C VAL A 214 5.48 -8.13 -0.45
N ALA A 215 4.88 -8.77 -1.46
CA ALA A 215 3.54 -9.34 -1.37
C ALA A 215 3.43 -10.41 -0.29
N ALA A 216 4.43 -11.27 -0.14
CA ALA A 216 4.48 -12.30 0.90
C ALA A 216 4.50 -11.68 2.32
N ALA A 217 5.26 -10.60 2.53
CA ALA A 217 5.29 -9.88 3.79
C ALA A 217 3.93 -9.22 4.12
N VAL A 218 3.29 -8.62 3.12
CA VAL A 218 1.95 -8.05 3.25
C VAL A 218 0.92 -9.14 3.55
N ALA A 219 0.98 -10.27 2.84
CA ALA A 219 0.04 -11.38 3.05
C ALA A 219 0.16 -11.99 4.45
N PHE A 220 1.39 -12.13 4.97
CA PHE A 220 1.59 -12.53 6.36
C PHE A 220 0.89 -11.56 7.33
N LEU A 221 1.08 -10.25 7.18
CA LEU A 221 0.44 -9.25 8.04
C LEU A 221 -1.10 -9.19 7.86
N MET A 222 -1.63 -9.66 6.74
CA MET A 222 -3.07 -9.80 6.47
C MET A 222 -3.65 -11.11 7.00
N SER A 223 -2.81 -12.10 7.36
CA SER A 223 -3.26 -13.40 7.84
C SER A 223 -3.82 -13.34 9.27
N GLU A 224 -4.42 -14.44 9.72
CA GLU A 224 -4.86 -14.61 11.10
C GLU A 224 -3.67 -14.76 12.06
N ASP A 225 -2.58 -15.35 11.60
CA ASP A 225 -1.36 -15.59 12.38
C ASP A 225 -0.68 -14.29 12.85
N ALA A 226 -0.90 -13.18 12.13
CA ALA A 226 -0.43 -11.85 12.52
C ALA A 226 -1.38 -11.11 13.48
N GLY A 227 -2.35 -11.80 14.10
CA GLY A 227 -3.37 -11.17 14.94
C GLY A 227 -2.86 -10.42 16.16
N TYR A 228 -1.65 -10.73 16.65
CA TYR A 228 -1.01 -10.03 17.78
C TYR A 228 0.12 -9.10 17.33
N ILE A 229 0.31 -8.94 16.00
CA ILE A 229 1.33 -8.04 15.43
C ILE A 229 0.64 -6.74 15.01
N THR A 230 0.92 -5.65 15.69
CA THR A 230 0.41 -4.31 15.38
C THR A 230 1.45 -3.25 15.68
N ARG A 231 1.34 -2.07 15.05
CA ARG A 231 2.25 -0.93 15.24
C ARG A 231 3.69 -1.19 14.75
N GLN A 232 3.91 -2.23 13.93
CA GLN A 232 5.24 -2.61 13.47
C GLN A 232 5.55 -1.98 12.11
N VAL A 233 6.86 -1.81 11.85
CA VAL A 233 7.39 -1.49 10.53
C VAL A 233 8.27 -2.66 10.11
N LEU A 234 7.84 -3.39 9.09
CA LEU A 234 8.55 -4.54 8.55
C LEU A 234 9.34 -4.12 7.32
N SER A 235 10.66 -4.11 7.44
CA SER A 235 11.56 -3.83 6.32
C SER A 235 11.68 -5.04 5.39
N VAL A 236 11.52 -4.79 4.07
CA VAL A 236 11.74 -5.79 3.01
C VAL A 236 12.75 -5.18 2.02
N ASN A 237 14.02 -5.13 2.40
CA ASN A 237 15.03 -4.31 1.73
C ASN A 237 16.40 -4.99 1.57
N GLY A 238 16.50 -6.30 1.80
CA GLY A 238 17.76 -7.04 1.67
C GLY A 238 18.83 -6.65 2.65
N GLY A 239 18.45 -6.05 3.79
CA GLY A 239 19.36 -5.59 4.85
C GLY A 239 19.94 -4.20 4.61
N LEU A 240 19.36 -3.39 3.74
CA LEU A 240 19.86 -2.04 3.41
C LEU A 240 19.80 -1.09 4.61
N CYS A 241 18.82 -1.27 5.52
CA CYS A 241 18.70 -0.60 6.80
C CYS A 241 17.89 -1.43 7.80
#